data_f428b3ed36171f9ffd0ac6dbbeef1290
#
_entry.id   f428b3ed36171f9ffd0ac6dbbeef1290
#
_cell.length_a   1.000
_cell.length_b   1.000
_cell.length_c   1.000
_cell.angle_alpha   90.00
_cell.angle_beta   90.00
_cell.angle_gamma   90.00
#
_symmetry.space_group_name_H-M   'P 1'
#
loop_
_entity.id
_entity.type
_entity.pdbx_description
1 polymer ?
#
loop_
_entity_poly.entity_id
_entity_poly.type
_entity_poly.pdbx_seq_one_letter_code
_entity_poly.pdbx_strand_id
1 'polypeptide(L)'
;MKSLERELKQLLIDVLNLEDVTADDIDSEAPLFGDGLGLDSIDALELGVAIRTRYEVQMDGDSEDVRKHFESIANLARFVAAGR
;
A
#
# COMPACT_ATOMS: atom_id res chain seq x y z
N MET A 1 2.32 13.45 6.68
CA MET A 1 2.19 12.13 6.04
C MET A 1 1.34 11.14 6.83
N LYS A 2 1.10 11.41 8.10
CA LYS A 2 0.29 10.50 8.92
C LYS A 2 -1.12 10.31 8.38
N SER A 3 -1.75 11.37 7.90
CA SER A 3 -3.09 11.27 7.32
C SER A 3 -3.11 10.38 6.08
N LEU A 4 -2.11 10.51 5.23
CA LEU A 4 -1.99 9.72 4.02
C LEU A 4 -1.71 8.25 4.35
N GLU A 5 -0.84 8.01 5.34
CA GLU A 5 -0.56 6.65 5.78
C GLU A 5 -1.83 5.98 6.31
N ARG A 6 -2.62 6.69 7.08
CA ARG A 6 -3.88 6.16 7.59
C ARG A 6 -4.86 5.86 6.47
N GLU A 7 -4.95 6.73 5.48
CA GLU A 7 -5.80 6.49 4.31
C GLU A 7 -5.35 5.24 3.56
N LEU A 8 -4.04 5.07 3.38
CA LEU A 8 -3.51 3.91 2.69
C LEU A 8 -3.76 2.62 3.47
N LYS A 9 -3.64 2.67 4.79
CA LYS A 9 -3.96 1.53 5.63
C LYS A 9 -5.41 1.13 5.48
N GLN A 10 -6.30 2.10 5.50
CA GLN A 10 -7.73 1.82 5.34
C GLN A 10 -8.04 1.32 3.93
N LEU A 11 -7.40 1.89 2.93
CA LEU A 11 -7.58 1.45 1.55
C LEU A 11 -7.15 -0.01 1.39
N LEU A 12 -6.02 -0.36 1.96
CA LEU A 12 -5.52 -1.73 1.94
C LEU A 12 -6.53 -2.71 2.55
N ILE A 13 -7.07 -2.35 3.71
CA ILE A 13 -8.07 -3.16 4.38
C ILE A 13 -9.32 -3.34 3.51
N ASP A 14 -9.77 -2.25 2.90
CA ASP A 14 -10.97 -2.27 2.07
C ASP A 14 -10.76 -3.07 0.79
N VAL A 15 -9.64 -2.87 0.13
CA VAL A 15 -9.34 -3.53 -1.16
C VAL A 15 -9.15 -5.03 -0.96
N LEU A 16 -8.41 -5.42 0.08
CA LEU A 16 -8.10 -6.81 0.35
C LEU A 16 -9.12 -7.50 1.24
N ASN A 17 -10.13 -6.76 1.66
CA ASN A 17 -11.22 -7.28 2.48
C ASN A 17 -10.70 -7.95 3.76
N LEU A 18 -9.82 -7.27 4.48
CA LEU A 18 -9.26 -7.78 5.72
C LEU A 18 -10.27 -7.57 6.84
N GLU A 19 -10.65 -8.65 7.52
CA GLU A 19 -11.69 -8.59 8.53
C GLU A 19 -11.17 -8.41 9.96
N ASP A 20 -10.01 -8.98 10.24
CA ASP A 20 -9.47 -8.98 11.59
C ASP A 20 -8.42 -7.93 11.84
N VAL A 21 -8.26 -6.99 10.91
CA VAL A 21 -7.21 -5.98 10.97
C VAL A 21 -7.84 -4.60 10.83
N THR A 22 -7.44 -3.68 11.71
CA THR A 22 -7.84 -2.28 11.61
C THR A 22 -6.62 -1.45 11.18
N ALA A 23 -6.86 -0.19 10.81
CA ALA A 23 -5.77 0.71 10.44
C ALA A 23 -4.75 0.85 11.56
N ASP A 24 -5.21 0.83 12.80
CA ASP A 24 -4.31 0.94 13.96
C ASP A 24 -3.43 -0.29 14.14
N ASP A 25 -3.83 -1.44 13.62
CA ASP A 25 -3.05 -2.67 13.69
C ASP A 25 -1.92 -2.71 12.68
N ILE A 26 -1.95 -1.85 11.68
CA ILE A 26 -0.94 -1.85 10.63
C ILE A 26 0.18 -0.87 11.01
N ASP A 27 1.40 -1.41 11.12
CA ASP A 27 2.58 -0.58 11.37
C ASP A 27 3.05 0.00 10.03
N SER A 28 3.19 1.32 9.98
CA SER A 28 3.60 2.01 8.75
C SER A 28 4.97 1.56 8.24
N GLU A 29 5.85 1.15 9.12
CA GLU A 29 7.19 0.74 8.75
C GLU A 29 7.38 -0.76 8.63
N ALA A 30 6.38 -1.54 9.01
CA ALA A 30 6.44 -3.00 8.90
C ALA A 30 6.28 -3.45 7.45
N PRO A 31 6.90 -4.57 7.07
CA PRO A 31 6.73 -5.10 5.71
C PRO A 31 5.28 -5.45 5.42
N LEU A 32 4.82 -5.18 4.22
CA LEU A 32 3.49 -5.59 3.79
C LEU A 32 3.49 -7.03 3.29
N PHE A 33 4.63 -7.51 2.80
CA PHE A 33 4.76 -8.85 2.24
C PHE A 33 5.61 -9.74 3.14
N GLY A 34 5.47 -11.04 2.95
CA GLY A 34 6.25 -12.00 3.72
C GLY A 34 5.87 -12.00 5.18
N ASP A 35 6.80 -11.65 6.05
CA ASP A 35 6.62 -11.73 7.51
C ASP A 35 5.69 -10.68 8.09
N GLY A 36 5.34 -9.64 7.31
CA GLY A 36 4.41 -8.62 7.77
C GLY A 36 2.96 -9.07 7.67
N LEU A 37 2.19 -8.44 6.79
CA LEU A 37 0.80 -8.80 6.57
C LEU A 37 0.64 -10.07 5.73
N GLY A 38 1.72 -10.59 5.16
CA GLY A 38 1.66 -11.81 4.38
C GLY A 38 1.00 -11.64 3.02
N LEU A 39 1.04 -10.44 2.46
CA LEU A 39 0.44 -10.19 1.16
C LEU A 39 1.23 -10.87 0.05
N ASP A 40 0.55 -11.23 -1.02
CA ASP A 40 1.20 -11.86 -2.18
C ASP A 40 1.15 -10.93 -3.40
N SER A 41 1.62 -11.44 -4.55
CA SER A 41 1.69 -10.65 -5.78
C SER A 41 0.33 -10.20 -6.28
N ILE A 42 -0.69 -11.00 -6.06
CA ILE A 42 -2.05 -10.66 -6.48
C ILE A 42 -2.58 -9.51 -5.62
N ASP A 43 -2.30 -9.56 -4.32
CA ASP A 43 -2.69 -8.48 -3.41
C ASP A 43 -2.01 -7.17 -3.80
N ALA A 44 -0.73 -7.24 -4.17
CA ALA A 44 0.00 -6.06 -4.61
C ALA A 44 -0.62 -5.46 -5.88
N LEU A 45 -1.02 -6.31 -6.81
CA LEU A 45 -1.65 -5.85 -8.06
C LEU A 45 -2.98 -5.15 -7.77
N GLU A 46 -3.81 -5.74 -6.94
CA GLU A 46 -5.09 -5.15 -6.57
C GLU A 46 -4.90 -3.81 -5.86
N LEU A 47 -3.97 -3.76 -4.92
CA LEU A 47 -3.67 -2.54 -4.20
C LEU A 47 -3.14 -1.47 -5.15
N GLY A 48 -2.28 -1.84 -6.09
CA GLY A 48 -1.75 -0.92 -7.08
C GLY A 48 -2.84 -0.28 -7.94
N VAL A 49 -3.78 -1.08 -8.40
CA VAL A 49 -4.91 -0.58 -9.20
C VAL A 49 -5.76 0.39 -8.37
N ALA A 50 -6.03 0.04 -7.11
CA ALA A 50 -6.82 0.90 -6.24
C ALA A 50 -6.13 2.24 -5.96
N ILE A 51 -4.83 2.22 -5.75
CA ILE A 51 -4.04 3.43 -5.50
C ILE A 51 -4.03 4.31 -6.74
N ARG A 52 -3.83 3.72 -7.90
CA ARG A 52 -3.84 4.45 -9.16
C ARG A 52 -5.18 5.14 -9.39
N THR A 53 -6.25 4.43 -9.09
CA THR A 53 -7.59 4.96 -9.29
C THR A 53 -7.92 6.06 -8.27
N ARG A 54 -7.56 5.84 -7.00
CA ARG A 54 -7.94 6.76 -5.94
C ARG A 54 -7.10 8.02 -5.94
N TYR A 55 -5.79 7.90 -6.17
CA TYR A 55 -4.86 9.03 -6.07
C TYR A 55 -4.40 9.54 -7.42
N GLU A 56 -4.78 8.87 -8.49
CA GLU A 56 -4.42 9.24 -9.86
C GLU A 56 -2.90 9.35 -10.07
N VAL A 57 -2.14 8.53 -9.35
CA VAL A 57 -0.69 8.46 -9.53
C VAL A 57 -0.37 7.41 -10.59
N GLN A 58 0.67 7.68 -11.38
CA GLN A 58 1.11 6.73 -12.38
C GLN A 58 2.15 5.78 -11.78
N MET A 59 1.93 4.50 -12.00
CA MET A 59 2.89 3.48 -11.63
C MET A 59 3.54 2.97 -12.91
N ASP A 60 4.78 3.32 -13.12
CA ASP A 60 5.52 2.78 -14.25
C ASP A 60 5.78 1.30 -14.01
N GLY A 61 5.68 0.53 -15.07
CA GLY A 61 5.63 -0.91 -15.00
C GLY A 61 6.90 -1.64 -14.64
N ASP A 62 7.88 -0.96 -14.07
CA ASP A 62 9.08 -1.65 -13.62
C ASP A 62 8.79 -2.32 -12.27
N SER A 63 8.81 -3.65 -12.28
CA SER A 63 8.39 -4.43 -11.13
C SER A 63 9.28 -4.24 -9.89
N GLU A 64 10.55 -3.90 -10.07
CA GLU A 64 11.44 -3.68 -8.94
C GLU A 64 11.11 -2.39 -8.21
N ASP A 65 10.83 -1.32 -8.95
CA ASP A 65 10.45 -0.04 -8.34
C ASP A 65 9.09 -0.16 -7.64
N VAL A 66 8.15 -0.87 -8.25
CA VAL A 66 6.84 -1.11 -7.65
C VAL A 66 7.00 -1.87 -6.33
N ARG A 67 7.87 -2.87 -6.28
CA ARG A 67 8.12 -3.61 -5.05
C ARG A 67 8.65 -2.73 -3.94
N LYS A 68 9.57 -1.83 -4.25
CA LYS A 68 10.12 -0.90 -3.25
C LYS A 68 9.04 0.00 -2.69
N HIS A 69 8.17 0.49 -3.54
CA HIS A 69 7.08 1.37 -3.10
C HIS A 69 6.08 0.63 -2.21
N PHE A 70 5.91 -0.66 -2.43
CA PHE A 70 4.97 -1.47 -1.67
C PHE A 70 5.60 -2.23 -0.50
N GLU A 71 6.86 -1.96 -0.16
CA GLU A 71 7.50 -2.61 0.97
C GLU A 71 6.80 -2.32 2.29
N SER A 72 6.33 -1.09 2.45
CA SER A 72 5.66 -0.67 3.67
C SER A 72 4.69 0.46 3.36
N ILE A 73 3.80 0.74 4.30
CA ILE A 73 2.89 1.88 4.18
C ILE A 73 3.67 3.18 4.09
N ALA A 74 4.76 3.32 4.87
CA ALA A 74 5.59 4.52 4.84
C ALA A 74 6.17 4.76 3.44
N ASN A 75 6.71 3.72 2.81
CA ASN A 75 7.25 3.84 1.46
C ASN A 75 6.15 4.16 0.44
N LEU A 76 5.00 3.52 0.59
CA LEU A 76 3.87 3.75 -0.29
C LEU A 76 3.36 5.18 -0.17
N ALA A 77 3.30 5.72 1.04
CA ALA A 77 2.89 7.10 1.28
C ALA A 77 3.85 8.09 0.60
N ARG A 78 5.14 7.84 0.68
CA ARG A 78 6.13 8.68 0.00
C ARG A 78 5.94 8.66 -1.50
N PHE A 79 5.68 7.50 -2.06
CA PHE A 79 5.44 7.34 -3.50
C PHE A 79 4.19 8.12 -3.92
N VAL A 80 3.10 7.95 -3.20
CA VAL A 80 1.84 8.64 -3.51
C VAL A 80 2.00 10.14 -3.37
N ALA A 81 2.64 10.59 -2.29
CA ALA A 81 2.86 12.03 -2.07
C ALA A 81 3.70 12.65 -3.17
N ALA A 82 4.70 11.94 -3.66
CA ALA A 82 5.56 12.43 -4.74
C ALA A 82 4.85 12.47 -6.09
N GLY A 83 3.89 11.58 -6.30
CA GLY A 83 3.18 11.45 -7.57
C GLY A 83 1.91 12.30 -7.69
N ARG A 84 1.49 12.92 -6.61
CA ARG A 84 0.27 13.74 -6.61
C ARG A 84 0.46 15.14 -7.12
#